data_8a0f901778d63adf0c8ceba6c2ad1f5d
#
_entry.id   8a0f901778d63adf0c8ceba6c2ad1f5d
#
_cell.length_a   1.000
_cell.length_b   1.000
_cell.length_c   1.000
_cell.angle_alpha   90.00
_cell.angle_beta   90.00
_cell.angle_gamma   90.00
#
_symmetry.space_group_name_H-M   'P 1'
#
loop_
_entity.id
_entity.type
_entity.pdbx_description
1 polymer ?
#
loop_
_entity_poly.entity_id
_entity_poly.type
_entity_poly.pdbx_seq_one_letter_code
_entity_poly.pdbx_strand_id
1 'polypeptide(L)'
;MGYLNNVTGYRDDLLANRAIVKHGNFALLTPDGLVKNIIPGFENCDATILSTPKLGASFVDYLVTLHQNGGNQQGFGGEGIETFLYVITGNITAKAEGKTFALSEGGYLYCPPGSLMTFVNAQAEDSQIFLYKRRYVPVEGHAPWLVSGNASELERIHYEGMDDVILLDFLPKELGFDMNMHILSFAPGASHGYIETHVQEHG
;
A
#
# COMPACT_ATOMS: atom_id res chain seq x y z
N MET A 1 3.96 21.11 -31.07
CA MET A 1 5.30 20.73 -31.58
C MET A 1 5.35 19.21 -31.60
N GLY A 2 5.53 18.61 -32.79
CA GLY A 2 5.68 17.15 -32.88
C GLY A 2 7.07 16.70 -32.42
N TYR A 3 7.20 15.44 -32.12
CA TYR A 3 8.48 14.84 -31.77
C TYR A 3 9.40 14.81 -32.99
N LEU A 4 10.67 15.10 -32.75
CA LEU A 4 11.68 15.22 -33.79
C LEU A 4 12.30 13.91 -34.26
N ASN A 5 11.77 12.78 -33.83
CA ASN A 5 12.29 11.54 -34.33
C ASN A 5 11.60 11.20 -35.67
N ASN A 6 12.40 10.78 -36.62
CA ASN A 6 12.02 10.73 -38.02
C ASN A 6 11.18 9.53 -38.43
N VAL A 7 10.83 8.63 -37.53
CA VAL A 7 10.19 7.37 -37.91
C VAL A 7 8.77 7.28 -37.38
N THR A 8 8.57 7.43 -36.07
CA THR A 8 7.27 7.20 -35.39
C THR A 8 6.82 8.35 -34.50
N GLY A 9 7.65 9.34 -34.27
CA GLY A 9 7.39 10.42 -33.33
C GLY A 9 7.66 10.05 -31.85
N TYR A 10 7.87 8.78 -31.53
CA TYR A 10 8.19 8.28 -30.19
C TYR A 10 9.42 7.38 -30.21
N ARG A 11 10.18 7.43 -29.13
CA ARG A 11 11.26 6.47 -28.88
C ARG A 11 10.64 5.20 -28.31
N ASP A 12 11.13 4.04 -28.69
CA ASP A 12 10.60 2.75 -28.23
C ASP A 12 10.74 2.57 -26.70
N ASP A 13 11.82 3.11 -26.12
CA ASP A 13 12.08 3.10 -24.68
C ASP A 13 11.15 4.01 -23.86
N LEU A 14 10.53 5.01 -24.45
CA LEU A 14 9.58 5.89 -23.76
C LEU A 14 8.26 5.19 -23.42
N LEU A 15 7.86 4.20 -24.18
CA LEU A 15 6.62 3.45 -23.91
C LEU A 15 6.77 2.55 -22.69
N ALA A 16 7.97 2.00 -22.46
CA ALA A 16 8.25 1.17 -21.31
C ALA A 16 8.18 1.94 -19.97
N ASN A 17 8.33 3.27 -20.02
CA ASN A 17 8.36 4.14 -18.85
C ASN A 17 7.07 4.96 -18.66
N ARG A 18 6.02 4.66 -19.41
CA ARG A 18 4.73 5.36 -19.31
C ARG A 18 3.72 4.56 -18.52
N ALA A 19 3.06 5.23 -17.59
CA ALA A 19 1.87 4.69 -16.95
C ALA A 19 0.75 4.47 -17.98
N ILE A 20 0.05 3.37 -17.86
CA ILE A 20 -1.20 3.10 -18.58
C ILE A 20 -2.33 3.25 -17.58
N VAL A 21 -3.20 4.23 -17.80
CA VAL A 21 -4.34 4.48 -16.92
C VAL A 21 -5.63 4.32 -17.74
N LYS A 22 -6.48 3.39 -17.32
CA LYS A 22 -7.86 3.26 -17.81
C LYS A 22 -8.79 3.59 -16.66
N HIS A 23 -9.26 4.81 -16.64
CA HIS A 23 -10.11 5.33 -15.57
C HIS A 23 -11.28 4.39 -15.24
N GLY A 24 -11.46 4.11 -13.94
CA GLY A 24 -12.49 3.19 -13.45
C GLY A 24 -12.27 1.72 -13.81
N ASN A 25 -11.06 1.35 -14.26
CA ASN A 25 -10.73 -0.02 -14.62
C ASN A 25 -9.38 -0.45 -14.03
N PHE A 26 -8.26 0.03 -14.59
CA PHE A 26 -6.94 -0.28 -14.05
C PHE A 26 -5.91 0.82 -14.32
N ALA A 27 -4.84 0.82 -13.53
CA ALA A 27 -3.62 1.57 -13.81
C ALA A 27 -2.41 0.65 -13.74
N LEU A 28 -1.51 0.76 -14.71
CA LEU A 28 -0.18 0.17 -14.68
C LEU A 28 0.82 1.31 -14.54
N LEU A 29 1.46 1.37 -13.38
CA LEU A 29 2.45 2.40 -13.05
C LEU A 29 3.85 1.80 -13.14
N THR A 30 4.73 2.45 -13.89
CA THR A 30 6.13 2.05 -13.96
C THR A 30 6.95 2.82 -12.94
N PRO A 31 8.02 2.24 -12.36
CA PRO A 31 8.83 2.93 -11.35
C PRO A 31 9.36 4.30 -11.81
N ASP A 32 9.78 4.40 -13.06
CA ASP A 32 10.30 5.65 -13.65
C ASP A 32 9.22 6.70 -13.93
N GLY A 33 7.95 6.29 -13.88
CA GLY A 33 6.79 7.17 -14.07
C GLY A 33 6.22 7.72 -12.77
N LEU A 34 6.75 7.33 -11.62
CA LEU A 34 6.26 7.76 -10.31
C LEU A 34 6.59 9.23 -10.05
N VAL A 35 5.59 9.99 -9.60
CA VAL A 35 5.70 11.44 -9.37
C VAL A 35 5.69 11.70 -7.86
N LYS A 36 6.68 12.44 -7.39
CA LYS A 36 6.72 12.92 -6.02
C LYS A 36 5.66 14.01 -5.79
N ASN A 37 4.91 13.86 -4.72
CA ASN A 37 3.83 14.76 -4.33
C ASN A 37 4.12 15.36 -2.96
N ILE A 38 3.67 16.60 -2.74
CA ILE A 38 3.61 17.23 -1.42
C ILE A 38 2.26 16.89 -0.82
N ILE A 39 2.27 16.14 0.27
CA ILE A 39 1.07 15.72 0.99
C ILE A 39 1.02 16.44 2.33
N PRO A 40 -0.09 17.12 2.68
CA PRO A 40 -0.22 17.78 3.97
C PRO A 40 0.03 16.82 5.13
N GLY A 41 0.80 17.28 6.13
CA GLY A 41 1.17 16.48 7.29
C GLY A 41 2.36 15.54 7.09
N PHE A 42 2.88 15.40 5.87
CA PHE A 42 4.09 14.65 5.59
C PHE A 42 5.29 15.59 5.56
N GLU A 43 6.26 15.35 6.42
CA GLU A 43 7.47 16.16 6.56
C GLU A 43 8.70 15.33 6.24
N ASN A 44 9.64 15.90 5.52
CA ASN A 44 10.89 15.26 5.09
C ASN A 44 10.68 13.87 4.45
N CYS A 45 9.73 13.80 3.51
CA CYS A 45 9.33 12.59 2.81
C CYS A 45 9.24 12.83 1.31
N ASP A 46 9.54 11.77 0.55
CA ASP A 46 9.17 11.67 -0.85
C ASP A 46 7.94 10.77 -0.96
N ALA A 47 6.78 11.33 -1.22
CA ALA A 47 5.53 10.58 -1.31
C ALA A 47 5.02 10.51 -2.75
N THR A 48 4.72 9.31 -3.21
CA THR A 48 4.07 9.05 -4.50
C THR A 48 2.66 8.52 -4.25
N ILE A 49 1.68 9.14 -4.87
CA ILE A 49 0.30 8.64 -4.89
C ILE A 49 0.18 7.63 -6.02
N LEU A 50 -0.25 6.41 -5.72
CA LEU A 50 -0.42 5.35 -6.70
C LEU A 50 -1.86 5.31 -7.23
N SER A 51 -2.85 5.34 -6.33
CA SER A 51 -4.27 5.33 -6.69
C SER A 51 -5.08 6.36 -5.92
N THR A 52 -6.17 6.81 -6.50
CA THR A 52 -7.11 7.77 -5.89
C THR A 52 -8.52 7.57 -6.43
N PRO A 53 -9.56 8.09 -5.74
CA PRO A 53 -10.91 8.13 -6.28
C PRO A 53 -11.04 8.86 -7.64
N LYS A 54 -10.14 9.79 -7.94
CA LYS A 54 -10.12 10.45 -9.27
C LYS A 54 -9.65 9.52 -10.40
N LEU A 55 -8.91 8.46 -10.06
CA LEU A 55 -8.54 7.40 -11.00
C LEU A 55 -9.57 6.27 -11.04
N GLY A 56 -10.56 6.30 -10.16
CA GLY A 56 -11.66 5.34 -10.09
C GLY A 56 -11.54 4.31 -8.95
N ALA A 57 -10.49 4.38 -8.11
CA ALA A 57 -10.34 3.53 -6.94
C ALA A 57 -11.22 4.00 -5.78
N SER A 58 -11.70 3.10 -4.92
CA SER A 58 -12.39 3.46 -3.67
C SER A 58 -11.43 3.80 -2.53
N PHE A 59 -10.13 3.74 -2.78
CA PHE A 59 -9.05 3.94 -1.82
C PHE A 59 -7.99 4.93 -2.32
N VAL A 60 -7.06 5.27 -1.44
CA VAL A 60 -5.83 5.99 -1.79
C VAL A 60 -4.64 5.23 -1.21
N ASP A 61 -3.67 4.93 -2.04
CA ASP A 61 -2.44 4.29 -1.64
C ASP A 61 -1.21 5.10 -2.07
N TYR A 62 -0.14 4.89 -1.31
CA TYR A 62 1.08 5.67 -1.43
C TYR A 62 2.31 4.80 -1.28
N LEU A 63 3.33 5.13 -2.06
CA LEU A 63 4.70 4.71 -1.80
C LEU A 63 5.45 5.91 -1.21
N VAL A 64 6.03 5.76 -0.02
CA VAL A 64 6.67 6.86 0.69
C VAL A 64 8.09 6.49 1.10
N THR A 65 9.05 7.32 0.72
CA THR A 65 10.39 7.30 1.28
C THR A 65 10.47 8.31 2.42
N LEU A 66 10.77 7.84 3.61
CA LEU A 66 10.95 8.64 4.81
C LEU A 66 12.46 8.88 5.01
N HIS A 67 12.89 10.12 4.84
CA HIS A 67 14.27 10.52 5.17
C HIS A 67 14.46 10.60 6.69
N GLN A 68 15.67 10.86 7.16
CA GLN A 68 15.92 11.02 8.59
C GLN A 68 14.97 12.05 9.23
N ASN A 69 14.25 11.65 10.28
CA ASN A 69 13.17 12.40 10.95
C ASN A 69 11.95 12.68 10.06
N GLY A 70 11.87 12.06 8.88
CA GLY A 70 10.71 12.12 8.00
C GLY A 70 9.53 11.30 8.52
N GLY A 71 8.31 11.77 8.27
CA GLY A 71 7.10 11.09 8.72
C GLY A 71 5.85 11.94 8.68
N ASN A 72 4.82 11.46 9.38
CA ASN A 72 3.59 12.21 9.64
C ASN A 72 3.30 12.18 11.14
N GLN A 73 3.42 13.33 11.79
CA GLN A 73 3.14 13.49 13.21
C GLN A 73 1.79 14.20 13.49
N GLN A 74 1.09 14.64 12.45
CA GLN A 74 -0.24 15.27 12.56
C GLN A 74 -1.36 14.22 12.63
N GLY A 75 -1.10 13.02 12.14
CA GLY A 75 -2.03 11.90 12.09
C GLY A 75 -2.48 11.55 10.67
N PHE A 76 -2.54 10.26 10.40
CA PHE A 76 -3.00 9.66 9.15
C PHE A 76 -4.20 8.76 9.46
N GLY A 77 -5.33 8.94 8.77
CA GLY A 77 -6.61 8.28 9.07
C GLY A 77 -7.61 9.19 9.76
N GLY A 78 -8.34 8.69 10.75
CA GLY A 78 -9.32 9.42 11.56
C GLY A 78 -10.74 8.95 11.34
N GLU A 79 -11.72 9.85 11.60
CA GLU A 79 -13.14 9.48 11.60
C GLU A 79 -13.60 8.87 10.26
N GLY A 80 -14.16 7.66 10.33
CA GLY A 80 -14.68 6.92 9.18
C GLY A 80 -13.61 6.46 8.17
N ILE A 81 -12.32 6.61 8.49
CA ILE A 81 -11.20 6.21 7.63
C ILE A 81 -10.40 5.14 8.33
N GLU A 82 -10.26 3.99 7.69
CA GLU A 82 -9.31 2.96 8.06
C GLU A 82 -7.99 3.13 7.31
N THR A 83 -6.90 2.69 7.90
CA THR A 83 -5.55 2.86 7.33
C THR A 83 -4.70 1.62 7.53
N PHE A 84 -3.77 1.42 6.60
CA PHE A 84 -2.77 0.37 6.68
C PHE A 84 -1.39 0.93 6.34
N LEU A 85 -0.38 0.49 7.08
CA LEU A 85 1.02 0.81 6.86
C LEU A 85 1.82 -0.49 6.79
N TYR A 86 2.70 -0.61 5.81
CA TYR A 86 3.66 -1.70 5.67
C TYR A 86 5.06 -1.14 5.45
N VAL A 87 6.05 -1.65 6.19
CA VAL A 87 7.46 -1.26 6.03
C VAL A 87 8.10 -2.13 4.95
N ILE A 88 8.44 -1.51 3.83
CA ILE A 88 9.10 -2.20 2.71
C ILE A 88 10.58 -2.39 3.02
N THR A 89 11.24 -1.32 3.48
CA THR A 89 12.65 -1.36 3.92
C THR A 89 12.89 -0.38 5.07
N GLY A 90 13.89 -0.67 5.89
CA GLY A 90 14.30 0.20 6.99
C GLY A 90 13.53 -0.04 8.28
N ASN A 91 13.51 0.98 9.14
CA ASN A 91 12.91 0.92 10.47
C ASN A 91 12.20 2.22 10.78
N ILE A 92 11.00 2.13 11.34
CA ILE A 92 10.22 3.29 11.74
C ILE A 92 9.61 3.11 13.13
N THR A 93 9.22 4.21 13.73
CA THR A 93 8.35 4.20 14.90
C THR A 93 6.97 4.70 14.49
N ALA A 94 5.93 3.90 14.73
CA ALA A 94 4.54 4.28 14.54
C ALA A 94 3.82 4.36 15.89
N LYS A 95 2.77 5.19 15.96
CA LYS A 95 1.91 5.30 17.15
C LYS A 95 0.44 5.33 16.72
N ALA A 96 -0.39 4.61 17.46
CA ALA A 96 -1.84 4.62 17.32
C ALA A 96 -2.47 4.21 18.64
N GLU A 97 -3.64 4.74 18.98
CA GLU A 97 -4.41 4.38 20.19
C GLU A 97 -3.57 4.39 21.48
N GLY A 98 -2.66 5.36 21.63
CA GLY A 98 -1.78 5.48 22.79
C GLY A 98 -0.66 4.44 22.87
N LYS A 99 -0.54 3.53 21.89
CA LYS A 99 0.51 2.52 21.79
C LYS A 99 1.62 2.98 20.84
N THR A 100 2.83 2.47 21.07
CA THR A 100 4.01 2.72 20.21
C THR A 100 4.48 1.40 19.63
N PHE A 101 4.73 1.39 18.33
CA PHE A 101 5.16 0.23 17.55
C PHE A 101 6.53 0.54 16.93
N ALA A 102 7.53 -0.28 17.22
CA ALA A 102 8.79 -0.30 16.49
C ALA A 102 8.63 -1.28 15.32
N LEU A 103 8.57 -0.76 14.11
CA LEU A 103 8.34 -1.55 12.90
C LEU A 103 9.63 -1.57 12.07
N SER A 104 10.11 -2.78 11.79
CA SER A 104 11.21 -3.05 10.85
C SER A 104 10.66 -3.50 9.50
N GLU A 105 11.53 -3.83 8.56
CA GLU A 105 11.15 -4.45 7.29
C GLU A 105 10.18 -5.62 7.50
N GLY A 106 9.08 -5.64 6.72
CA GLY A 106 7.97 -6.57 6.89
C GLY A 106 6.97 -6.19 7.98
N GLY A 107 7.30 -5.21 8.84
CA GLY A 107 6.40 -4.73 9.89
C GLY A 107 5.17 -4.02 9.35
N TYR A 108 4.02 -4.22 9.97
CA TYR A 108 2.77 -3.60 9.53
C TYR A 108 1.90 -3.12 10.70
N LEU A 109 1.03 -2.18 10.39
CA LEU A 109 0.05 -1.62 11.32
C LEU A 109 -1.23 -1.27 10.56
N TYR A 110 -2.34 -1.88 10.97
CA TYR A 110 -3.69 -1.50 10.57
C TYR A 110 -4.34 -0.69 11.70
N CYS A 111 -4.94 0.45 11.34
CA CYS A 111 -5.73 1.25 12.26
C CYS A 111 -7.18 1.29 11.82
N PRO A 112 -8.14 0.92 12.70
CA PRO A 112 -9.56 0.97 12.41
C PRO A 112 -10.06 2.42 12.26
N PRO A 113 -11.28 2.63 11.72
CA PRO A 113 -11.87 3.96 11.61
C PRO A 113 -11.97 4.63 12.99
N GLY A 114 -11.66 5.93 13.03
CA GLY A 114 -11.57 6.71 14.26
C GLY A 114 -10.18 6.76 14.89
N SER A 115 -9.29 5.86 14.52
CA SER A 115 -7.90 5.88 14.98
C SER A 115 -7.02 6.74 14.06
N LEU A 116 -6.12 7.52 14.66
CA LEU A 116 -5.08 8.26 13.96
C LEU A 116 -3.73 7.56 14.13
N MET A 117 -3.05 7.30 13.02
CA MET A 117 -1.71 6.77 12.99
C MET A 117 -0.70 7.91 12.82
N THR A 118 0.35 7.95 13.62
CA THR A 118 1.53 8.77 13.37
C THR A 118 2.73 7.87 13.14
N PHE A 119 3.69 8.33 12.37
CA PHE A 119 4.91 7.55 12.10
C PHE A 119 6.09 8.46 11.80
N VAL A 120 7.29 7.98 12.11
CA VAL A 120 8.54 8.70 11.90
C VAL A 120 9.70 7.73 11.68
N ASN A 121 10.59 8.06 10.76
CA ASN A 121 11.90 7.45 10.63
C ASN A 121 12.92 8.23 11.47
N ALA A 122 13.34 7.68 12.59
CA ALA A 122 14.36 8.29 13.46
C ALA A 122 15.80 7.87 13.09
N GLN A 123 15.97 7.01 12.08
CA GLN A 123 17.29 6.52 11.64
C GLN A 123 17.93 7.50 10.66
N ALA A 124 19.24 7.35 10.46
CA ALA A 124 19.98 8.15 9.47
C ALA A 124 19.69 7.68 8.04
N GLU A 125 19.47 6.40 7.87
CA GLU A 125 19.14 5.76 6.60
C GLU A 125 17.65 5.95 6.27
N ASP A 126 17.34 6.04 4.99
CA ASP A 126 15.98 6.14 4.50
C ASP A 126 15.19 4.86 4.81
N SER A 127 13.91 5.03 5.10
CA SER A 127 12.95 3.93 5.20
C SER A 127 11.88 4.06 4.13
N GLN A 128 11.47 2.96 3.52
CA GLN A 128 10.36 2.94 2.56
C GLN A 128 9.16 2.25 3.16
N ILE A 129 8.00 2.89 2.99
CA ILE A 129 6.72 2.36 3.46
C ILE A 129 5.68 2.40 2.35
N PHE A 130 4.78 1.44 2.37
CA PHE A 130 3.51 1.49 1.68
C PHE A 130 2.45 1.98 2.66
N LEU A 131 1.62 2.91 2.23
CA LEU A 131 0.49 3.43 3.00
C LEU A 131 -0.79 3.26 2.19
N TYR A 132 -1.86 2.93 2.89
CA TYR A 132 -3.19 2.78 2.33
C TYR A 132 -4.22 3.42 3.24
N LYS A 133 -5.25 4.02 2.67
CA LYS A 133 -6.44 4.47 3.38
C LYS A 133 -7.68 4.38 2.52
N ARG A 134 -8.79 4.08 3.16
CA ARG A 134 -10.12 4.13 2.54
C ARG A 134 -11.20 4.53 3.53
N ARG A 135 -12.37 4.86 3.02
CA ARG A 135 -13.56 5.01 3.85
C ARG A 135 -14.04 3.63 4.25
N TYR A 136 -14.16 3.41 5.55
CA TYR A 136 -14.67 2.18 6.12
C TYR A 136 -16.17 2.02 5.85
N VAL A 137 -16.60 0.81 5.51
CA VAL A 137 -18.00 0.43 5.32
C VAL A 137 -18.42 -0.49 6.47
N PRO A 138 -19.16 -0.01 7.47
CA PRO A 138 -19.49 -0.79 8.66
C PRO A 138 -20.44 -1.94 8.35
N VAL A 139 -20.25 -3.06 9.03
CA VAL A 139 -21.19 -4.18 9.10
C VAL A 139 -21.80 -4.20 10.50
N GLU A 140 -23.13 -4.24 10.59
CA GLU A 140 -23.85 -4.18 11.87
C GLU A 140 -23.40 -5.33 12.80
N GLY A 141 -23.09 -4.99 14.03
CA GLY A 141 -22.63 -5.95 15.04
C GLY A 141 -21.17 -6.38 14.92
N HIS A 142 -20.44 -5.87 13.95
CA HIS A 142 -19.03 -6.19 13.72
C HIS A 142 -18.19 -4.92 13.68
N ALA A 143 -17.05 -4.93 14.36
CA ALA A 143 -16.12 -3.81 14.38
C ALA A 143 -14.68 -4.30 14.19
N PRO A 144 -13.86 -3.61 13.42
CA PRO A 144 -12.44 -3.91 13.32
C PRO A 144 -11.71 -3.41 14.57
N TRP A 145 -10.51 -3.90 14.77
CA TRP A 145 -9.60 -3.47 15.83
C TRP A 145 -8.20 -3.23 15.29
N LEU A 146 -7.37 -2.57 16.06
CA LEU A 146 -5.97 -2.29 15.71
C LEU A 146 -5.19 -3.61 15.62
N VAL A 147 -4.53 -3.83 14.48
CA VAL A 147 -3.71 -5.02 14.19
C VAL A 147 -2.29 -4.59 13.86
N SER A 148 -1.30 -5.26 14.42
CA SER A 148 0.11 -5.05 14.08
C SER A 148 0.87 -6.37 14.14
N GLY A 149 1.94 -6.47 13.36
CA GLY A 149 2.79 -7.65 13.32
C GLY A 149 3.95 -7.49 12.36
N ASN A 150 4.54 -8.60 11.98
CA ASN A 150 5.57 -8.66 10.95
C ASN A 150 5.25 -9.79 9.96
N ALA A 151 5.43 -9.54 8.68
CA ALA A 151 5.18 -10.52 7.61
C ALA A 151 5.99 -11.81 7.79
N SER A 152 7.18 -11.73 8.42
CA SER A 152 8.03 -12.90 8.70
C SER A 152 7.44 -13.86 9.74
N GLU A 153 6.47 -13.39 10.54
CA GLU A 153 5.82 -14.16 11.61
C GLU A 153 4.46 -14.73 11.18
N LEU A 154 3.97 -14.33 9.99
CA LEU A 154 2.69 -14.80 9.49
C LEU A 154 2.75 -16.25 9.01
N GLU A 155 1.62 -16.95 9.16
CA GLU A 155 1.45 -18.29 8.64
C GLU A 155 1.61 -18.29 7.12
N ARG A 156 2.41 -19.22 6.60
CA ARG A 156 2.60 -19.44 5.16
C ARG A 156 1.53 -20.41 4.67
N ILE A 157 0.53 -19.89 3.99
CA ILE A 157 -0.61 -20.67 3.52
C ILE A 157 -0.38 -21.03 2.05
N HIS A 158 -0.51 -22.31 1.70
CA HIS A 158 -0.58 -22.72 0.30
C HIS A 158 -1.89 -22.24 -0.32
N TYR A 159 -1.78 -21.24 -1.22
CA TYR A 159 -2.96 -20.59 -1.79
C TYR A 159 -3.77 -21.61 -2.61
N GLU A 160 -5.01 -21.89 -2.17
CA GLU A 160 -5.91 -22.86 -2.79
C GLU A 160 -5.29 -24.25 -3.04
N GLY A 161 -4.33 -24.66 -2.18
CA GLY A 161 -3.66 -25.95 -2.29
C GLY A 161 -2.56 -26.00 -3.35
N MET A 162 -2.16 -24.88 -3.93
CA MET A 162 -1.02 -24.79 -4.85
C MET A 162 0.30 -24.78 -4.07
N ASP A 163 1.19 -25.72 -4.35
CA ASP A 163 2.46 -25.85 -3.62
C ASP A 163 3.46 -24.73 -3.93
N ASP A 164 3.32 -24.07 -5.06
CA ASP A 164 4.21 -23.04 -5.60
C ASP A 164 3.66 -21.60 -5.44
N VAL A 165 2.53 -21.44 -4.74
CA VAL A 165 1.93 -20.14 -4.45
C VAL A 165 1.67 -20.01 -2.95
N ILE A 166 2.33 -19.04 -2.32
CA ILE A 166 2.23 -18.81 -0.87
C ILE A 166 1.50 -17.49 -0.60
N LEU A 167 0.50 -17.57 0.25
CA LEU A 167 -0.26 -16.45 0.79
C LEU A 167 0.20 -16.13 2.22
N LEU A 168 0.41 -14.85 2.51
CA LEU A 168 0.54 -14.28 3.86
C LEU A 168 -0.60 -13.30 4.07
N ASP A 169 -1.57 -13.62 4.92
CA ASP A 169 -2.69 -12.74 5.27
C ASP A 169 -2.31 -11.84 6.44
N PHE A 170 -2.44 -10.53 6.29
CA PHE A 170 -2.11 -9.55 7.33
C PHE A 170 -3.27 -9.27 8.28
N LEU A 171 -4.50 -9.36 7.81
CA LEU A 171 -5.68 -8.98 8.57
C LEU A 171 -6.56 -10.20 8.90
N PRO A 172 -7.29 -10.14 10.03
CA PRO A 172 -8.27 -11.17 10.37
C PRO A 172 -9.38 -11.29 9.34
N LYS A 173 -9.96 -12.50 9.22
CA LYS A 173 -11.05 -12.81 8.27
C LYS A 173 -12.45 -12.53 8.84
N GLU A 174 -12.54 -11.76 9.93
CA GLU A 174 -13.81 -11.39 10.56
C GLU A 174 -14.52 -10.29 9.78
N LEU A 175 -15.85 -10.30 9.83
CA LEU A 175 -16.72 -9.37 9.12
C LEU A 175 -16.54 -7.89 9.50
N GLY A 176 -15.83 -7.61 10.58
CA GLY A 176 -15.44 -6.24 10.95
C GLY A 176 -14.40 -5.62 10.03
N PHE A 177 -13.62 -6.42 9.28
CA PHE A 177 -12.61 -5.93 8.34
C PHE A 177 -13.20 -5.92 6.93
N ASP A 178 -13.44 -4.74 6.37
CA ASP A 178 -13.99 -4.60 5.01
C ASP A 178 -12.90 -4.45 3.92
N MET A 179 -11.65 -4.61 4.29
CA MET A 179 -10.48 -4.72 3.42
C MET A 179 -9.65 -5.95 3.81
N ASN A 180 -8.88 -6.46 2.89
CA ASN A 180 -7.82 -7.41 3.14
C ASN A 180 -6.48 -6.86 2.64
N MET A 181 -5.41 -7.23 3.32
CA MET A 181 -4.03 -7.01 2.89
C MET A 181 -3.31 -8.34 2.94
N HIS A 182 -2.59 -8.65 1.88
CA HIS A 182 -1.84 -9.90 1.81
C HIS A 182 -0.62 -9.79 0.88
N ILE A 183 0.31 -10.70 1.06
CA ILE A 183 1.37 -10.97 0.08
C ILE A 183 1.05 -12.30 -0.57
N LEU A 184 1.00 -12.31 -1.89
CA LEU A 184 0.88 -13.52 -2.70
C LEU A 184 2.19 -13.74 -3.45
N SER A 185 2.92 -14.80 -3.08
CA SER A 185 4.24 -15.12 -3.62
C SER A 185 4.17 -16.30 -4.55
N PHE A 186 4.66 -16.14 -5.77
CA PHE A 186 4.75 -17.18 -6.79
C PHE A 186 6.20 -17.65 -6.92
N ALA A 187 6.43 -18.95 -6.93
CA ALA A 187 7.72 -19.49 -7.31
C ALA A 187 8.04 -19.14 -8.78
N PRO A 188 9.32 -19.06 -9.18
CA PRO A 188 9.67 -18.78 -10.56
C PRO A 188 9.02 -19.79 -11.52
N GLY A 189 8.25 -19.28 -12.49
CA GLY A 189 7.48 -20.09 -13.44
C GLY A 189 6.10 -20.52 -12.97
N ALA A 190 5.73 -20.24 -11.72
CA ALA A 190 4.38 -20.48 -11.22
C ALA A 190 3.38 -19.44 -11.75
N SER A 191 2.13 -19.83 -11.83
CA SER A 191 1.01 -18.97 -12.21
C SER A 191 -0.26 -19.44 -11.54
N HIS A 192 -1.27 -18.57 -11.50
CA HIS A 192 -2.64 -19.03 -11.18
C HIS A 192 -3.09 -20.11 -12.17
N GLY A 193 -3.74 -21.13 -11.66
CA GLY A 193 -4.31 -22.20 -12.47
C GLY A 193 -5.61 -21.79 -13.21
N TYR A 194 -6.12 -20.59 -12.95
CA TYR A 194 -7.36 -20.08 -13.51
C TYR A 194 -7.32 -18.54 -13.60
N ILE A 195 -8.27 -17.98 -14.33
CA ILE A 195 -8.49 -16.53 -14.36
C ILE A 195 -9.30 -16.14 -13.14
N GLU A 196 -8.67 -15.37 -12.24
CA GLU A 196 -9.34 -14.84 -11.07
C GLU A 196 -10.29 -13.70 -11.47
N THR A 197 -11.54 -13.82 -11.03
CA THR A 197 -12.58 -12.81 -11.27
C THR A 197 -13.30 -12.49 -9.96
N HIS A 198 -13.28 -11.22 -9.59
CA HIS A 198 -14.00 -10.73 -8.41
C HIS A 198 -14.39 -9.25 -8.59
N VAL A 199 -15.24 -8.76 -7.72
CA VAL A 199 -15.74 -7.38 -7.75
C VAL A 199 -14.96 -6.44 -6.84
N GLN A 200 -14.12 -6.98 -5.96
CA GLN A 200 -13.27 -6.19 -5.07
C GLN A 200 -12.18 -5.49 -5.88
N GLU A 201 -11.93 -4.23 -5.52
CA GLU A 201 -10.78 -3.49 -6.02
C GLU A 201 -9.52 -3.95 -5.32
N HIS A 202 -8.39 -3.95 -6.05
CA HIS A 202 -7.07 -4.20 -5.49
C HIS A 202 -5.97 -3.41 -6.21
N GLY A 203 -4.85 -3.24 -5.54
CA GLY A 203 -3.65 -2.58 -6.02
C GLY A 203 -2.39 -3.26 -5.49
#